data_638991caaaf7e824af19db08f6e1de74
#
_entry.id   638991caaaf7e824af19db08f6e1de74
#
_cell.length_a   1.000
_cell.length_b   1.000
_cell.length_c   1.000
_cell.angle_alpha   90.00
_cell.angle_beta   90.00
_cell.angle_gamma   90.00
#
_symmetry.space_group_name_H-M   'P 1'
#
loop_
_entity.id
_entity.type
_entity.pdbx_description
1 polymer ?
#
loop_
_entity_poly.entity_id
_entity_poly.type
_entity_poly.pdbx_seq_one_letter_code
_entity_poly.pdbx_strand_id
1 'polypeptide(L)'
;MENLRGSKTTGTAGTTGTAGTTGTAETTGTVACPRGPACPGGPGGPASPGRSSRAVEVPQIVLPHGGYKKLLVYRKSDIIYQGTVAFCRRFLPPRGDRTVDQMTQAARSCKQNIAEGSAASGTSKETEIKLTNVARATLDELIEDYLDWLKTHSAIEWPMDDRRRIAARDYAKEHPDWEGWQALLETRPGETVANLMLTLCHQTRYMLDKMIAVQEADFKKYGGVRERMHAARTAARGEEWDKGIYSRLFGAQDAATLAAMAAEIKRKVDRMVWSIKRRKGWQ
;
A
#
# COMPACT_ATOMS: atom_id res chain seq x y z
N MET A 1 -24.97 43.33 -46.15
CA MET A 1 -25.55 44.14 -45.09
C MET A 1 -25.04 43.59 -43.81
N GLU A 2 -23.94 44.13 -43.28
CA GLU A 2 -23.85 45.15 -42.23
C GLU A 2 -24.32 44.58 -40.89
N ASN A 3 -23.61 44.60 -39.78
CA ASN A 3 -22.55 45.41 -39.20
C ASN A 3 -21.95 44.62 -38.03
N LEU A 4 -20.67 44.46 -37.84
CA LEU A 4 -19.67 45.30 -37.16
C LEU A 4 -20.10 45.95 -35.83
N ARG A 5 -19.38 45.56 -34.77
CA ARG A 5 -18.75 46.36 -33.69
C ARG A 5 -18.49 45.40 -32.53
N GLY A 6 -17.32 45.16 -32.03
CA GLY A 6 -16.15 46.01 -31.83
C GLY A 6 -16.21 46.68 -30.47
N SER A 7 -15.49 46.13 -29.44
CA SER A 7 -14.98 46.96 -28.38
C SER A 7 -13.86 46.26 -27.63
N LYS A 8 -12.74 46.89 -27.75
CA LYS A 8 -11.48 46.81 -26.97
C LYS A 8 -11.70 47.41 -25.59
N THR A 9 -10.91 46.99 -24.65
CA THR A 9 -10.00 47.82 -23.78
C THR A 9 -9.32 46.89 -22.77
N THR A 10 -8.02 46.80 -22.85
CA THR A 10 -6.97 47.46 -22.02
C THR A 10 -7.07 47.04 -20.54
N GLY A 11 -6.09 46.40 -19.92
CA GLY A 11 -4.67 46.66 -19.89
C GLY A 11 -4.28 46.93 -18.44
N THR A 12 -3.13 46.53 -18.05
CA THR A 12 -2.18 46.97 -17.03
C THR A 12 -1.75 45.79 -16.15
N ALA A 13 -0.58 45.27 -16.25
CA ALA A 13 0.77 45.75 -16.02
C ALA A 13 1.10 46.02 -14.51
N GLY A 14 2.15 45.38 -14.07
CA GLY A 14 3.01 45.82 -13.00
C GLY A 14 2.94 44.89 -11.79
N THR A 15 3.96 44.47 -11.14
CA THR A 15 5.36 44.85 -11.07
C THR A 15 6.09 43.83 -10.19
N THR A 16 7.22 43.36 -10.60
CA THR A 16 8.53 43.30 -9.95
C THR A 16 8.68 43.08 -8.45
N GLY A 17 9.63 42.25 -8.11
CA GLY A 17 10.42 42.31 -6.88
C GLY A 17 10.88 40.95 -6.47
N THR A 18 11.97 40.53 -6.92
CA THR A 18 13.38 40.57 -6.55
C THR A 18 13.75 39.77 -5.30
N ALA A 19 14.79 38.95 -5.57
CA ALA A 19 15.93 38.62 -4.74
C ALA A 19 15.66 37.76 -3.49
N GLY A 20 16.20 36.59 -3.38
CA GLY A 20 17.60 36.25 -3.38
C GLY A 20 18.11 36.21 -1.96
N THR A 21 18.52 35.06 -1.51
CA THR A 21 19.77 34.93 -0.76
C THR A 21 20.06 33.50 -0.39
N THR A 22 21.04 32.95 -0.95
CA THR A 22 22.06 32.01 -0.49
C THR A 22 22.30 32.00 1.02
N GLY A 23 22.51 30.83 1.57
CA GLY A 23 23.02 30.67 2.93
C GLY A 23 23.28 29.23 3.30
N THR A 24 24.36 28.71 2.81
CA THR A 24 25.14 27.58 3.34
C THR A 24 25.37 27.70 4.84
N ALA A 25 25.28 26.58 5.58
CA ALA A 25 26.37 26.16 6.48
C ALA A 25 25.99 24.86 7.22
N GLU A 26 26.67 23.82 6.88
CA GLU A 26 26.98 22.70 7.75
C GLU A 26 27.71 23.20 8.99
N THR A 27 27.32 22.72 10.16
CA THR A 27 28.22 22.70 11.31
C THR A 27 27.97 21.43 12.13
N THR A 28 28.78 20.46 11.87
CA THR A 28 29.08 19.34 12.77
C THR A 28 29.80 19.92 13.99
N GLY A 29 29.14 19.92 15.12
CA GLY A 29 29.67 20.29 16.43
C GLY A 29 29.70 19.08 17.35
N THR A 30 30.78 18.29 17.26
CA THR A 30 31.09 17.29 18.29
C THR A 30 31.62 18.00 19.51
N VAL A 31 30.86 18.08 20.58
CA VAL A 31 31.31 18.57 21.88
C VAL A 31 31.92 17.40 22.63
N ALA A 32 33.26 17.43 22.74
CA ALA A 32 34.02 16.52 23.60
C ALA A 32 33.89 16.98 25.07
N CYS A 33 33.41 16.09 25.93
CA CYS A 33 33.48 16.27 27.37
C CYS A 33 34.90 16.02 27.89
N PRO A 34 35.43 16.83 28.79
CA PRO A 34 36.78 16.65 29.36
C PRO A 34 36.78 15.49 30.36
N ARG A 35 37.82 14.65 30.24
CA ARG A 35 38.11 13.55 31.17
C ARG A 35 38.48 14.08 32.56
N GLY A 36 37.68 13.73 33.57
CA GLY A 36 38.07 13.87 34.96
C GLY A 36 38.95 12.69 35.41
N PRO A 37 39.72 12.82 36.53
CA PRO A 37 40.74 11.88 36.94
C PRO A 37 40.13 10.53 37.46
N ALA A 38 40.85 9.45 37.17
CA ALA A 38 40.52 8.11 37.52
C ALA A 38 40.50 7.88 39.06
N CYS A 39 39.40 7.30 39.56
CA CYS A 39 39.33 6.75 40.93
C CYS A 39 39.86 5.33 40.96
N PRO A 40 40.60 4.97 42.02
CA PRO A 40 41.20 3.64 42.17
C PRO A 40 40.15 2.54 42.47
N GLY A 41 40.40 1.36 41.93
CA GLY A 41 39.52 0.21 41.95
C GLY A 41 39.16 -0.32 43.34
N GLY A 42 37.88 -0.57 43.54
CA GLY A 42 37.33 -1.40 44.60
C GLY A 42 37.13 -2.84 44.14
N PRO A 43 37.15 -3.84 45.03
CA PRO A 43 37.10 -5.25 44.69
C PRO A 43 35.76 -5.66 44.05
N GLY A 44 35.85 -6.51 43.02
CA GLY A 44 34.74 -6.97 42.20
C GLY A 44 33.66 -7.70 43.00
N GLY A 45 32.46 -7.16 42.98
CA GLY A 45 31.24 -7.86 43.35
C GLY A 45 30.76 -8.75 42.19
N PRO A 46 30.03 -9.82 42.47
CA PRO A 46 29.57 -10.76 41.43
C PRO A 46 28.67 -10.07 40.41
N ALA A 47 28.96 -10.31 39.14
CA ALA A 47 28.18 -9.82 38.02
C ALA A 47 26.72 -10.25 38.16
N SER A 48 25.81 -9.26 38.27
CA SER A 48 24.37 -9.48 38.20
C SER A 48 24.03 -10.00 36.81
N PRO A 49 23.23 -11.08 36.69
CA PRO A 49 22.80 -11.55 35.37
C PRO A 49 21.96 -10.47 34.69
N GLY A 50 22.42 -10.03 33.52
CA GLY A 50 21.78 -9.02 32.72
C GLY A 50 20.30 -9.33 32.52
N ARG A 51 19.45 -8.52 33.12
CA ARG A 51 18.02 -8.51 32.87
C ARG A 51 17.82 -7.92 31.48
N SER A 52 17.71 -8.79 30.49
CA SER A 52 17.08 -8.44 29.22
C SER A 52 15.65 -7.98 29.53
N SER A 53 15.46 -6.67 29.66
CA SER A 53 14.14 -6.06 29.62
C SER A 53 13.63 -6.27 28.18
N ARG A 54 12.84 -7.33 27.98
CA ARG A 54 11.99 -7.42 26.80
C ARG A 54 11.12 -6.17 26.84
N ALA A 55 11.49 -5.16 26.04
CA ALA A 55 10.61 -4.06 25.74
C ALA A 55 9.29 -4.69 25.25
N VAL A 56 8.19 -4.41 25.93
CA VAL A 56 6.87 -4.79 25.45
C VAL A 56 6.70 -4.02 24.14
N GLU A 57 6.79 -4.73 23.03
CA GLU A 57 6.56 -4.14 21.72
C GLU A 57 5.12 -3.63 21.70
N VAL A 58 4.96 -2.32 21.78
CA VAL A 58 3.63 -1.70 21.60
C VAL A 58 3.21 -2.01 20.18
N PRO A 59 2.10 -2.75 19.98
CA PRO A 59 1.70 -3.16 18.64
C PRO A 59 1.45 -1.92 17.78
N GLN A 60 2.13 -1.84 16.64
CA GLN A 60 2.01 -0.74 15.70
C GLN A 60 0.55 -0.69 15.18
N ILE A 61 -0.16 0.41 15.44
CA ILE A 61 -1.58 0.57 15.08
C ILE A 61 -1.72 0.73 13.56
N VAL A 62 -0.92 1.61 12.97
CA VAL A 62 -0.89 1.86 11.52
C VAL A 62 0.29 1.09 10.94
N LEU A 63 0.00 0.10 10.12
CA LEU A 63 1.04 -0.69 9.44
C LEU A 63 1.70 0.15 8.32
N PRO A 64 2.92 -0.19 7.90
CA PRO A 64 3.52 0.40 6.71
C PRO A 64 2.56 0.24 5.52
N HIS A 65 2.30 1.32 4.80
CA HIS A 65 1.33 1.39 3.72
C HIS A 65 1.89 2.18 2.52
N GLY A 66 1.23 2.10 1.38
CA GLY A 66 1.72 2.68 0.14
C GLY A 66 2.76 1.80 -0.54
N GLY A 67 3.62 2.41 -1.36
CA GLY A 67 4.62 1.65 -2.12
C GLY A 67 4.02 0.94 -3.34
N TYR A 68 2.81 1.30 -3.75
CA TYR A 68 2.07 0.70 -4.86
C TYR A 68 2.87 0.63 -6.17
N LYS A 69 3.79 1.57 -6.42
CA LYS A 69 4.67 1.55 -7.61
C LYS A 69 5.54 0.31 -7.73
N LYS A 70 5.80 -0.39 -6.60
CA LYS A 70 6.54 -1.65 -6.58
C LYS A 70 5.66 -2.86 -6.87
N LEU A 71 4.34 -2.72 -6.80
CA LEU A 71 3.40 -3.80 -7.07
C LEU A 71 3.38 -4.11 -8.58
N LEU A 72 3.62 -5.36 -8.92
CA LEU A 72 3.58 -5.80 -10.33
C LEU A 72 2.20 -5.55 -10.96
N VAL A 73 1.11 -5.73 -10.19
CA VAL A 73 -0.25 -5.45 -10.65
C VAL A 73 -0.45 -3.98 -11.00
N TYR A 74 0.15 -3.05 -10.26
CA TYR A 74 0.11 -1.62 -10.57
C TYR A 74 0.90 -1.31 -11.85
N ARG A 75 2.12 -1.83 -11.98
CA ARG A 75 2.94 -1.64 -13.19
C ARG A 75 2.25 -2.15 -14.44
N LYS A 76 1.60 -3.32 -14.37
CA LYS A 76 0.79 -3.84 -15.48
C LYS A 76 -0.43 -2.97 -15.76
N SER A 77 -1.12 -2.46 -14.75
CA SER A 77 -2.25 -1.54 -14.95
C SER A 77 -1.83 -0.20 -15.54
N ASP A 78 -0.60 0.24 -15.30
CA ASP A 78 -0.02 1.42 -15.96
C ASP A 78 0.23 1.18 -17.45
N ILE A 79 0.79 0.02 -17.82
CA ILE A 79 0.93 -0.39 -19.22
C ILE A 79 -0.45 -0.46 -19.90
N ILE A 80 -1.44 -1.06 -19.23
CA ILE A 80 -2.82 -1.14 -19.74
C ILE A 80 -3.38 0.25 -19.99
N TYR A 81 -3.23 1.18 -19.06
CA TYR A 81 -3.72 2.55 -19.23
C TYR A 81 -3.07 3.24 -20.42
N GLN A 82 -1.75 3.25 -20.51
CA GLN A 82 -1.02 3.90 -21.59
C GLN A 82 -1.30 3.22 -22.94
N GLY A 83 -1.35 1.88 -22.94
CA GLY A 83 -1.69 1.10 -24.13
C GLY A 83 -3.12 1.34 -24.62
N THR A 84 -4.08 1.49 -23.70
CA THR A 84 -5.47 1.84 -24.05
C THR A 84 -5.55 3.24 -24.68
N VAL A 85 -4.84 4.22 -24.11
CA VAL A 85 -4.77 5.57 -24.71
C VAL A 85 -4.16 5.53 -26.11
N ALA A 86 -3.08 4.77 -26.31
CA ALA A 86 -2.46 4.60 -27.62
C ALA A 86 -3.39 3.89 -28.61
N PHE A 87 -4.10 2.86 -28.15
CA PHE A 87 -5.09 2.12 -28.94
C PHE A 87 -6.24 3.02 -29.39
N CYS A 88 -6.87 3.72 -28.45
CA CYS A 88 -7.98 4.63 -28.74
C CYS A 88 -7.57 5.69 -29.77
N ARG A 89 -6.39 6.31 -29.59
CA ARG A 89 -5.87 7.32 -30.53
C ARG A 89 -5.68 6.79 -31.94
N ARG A 90 -5.32 5.51 -32.10
CA ARG A 90 -4.98 4.93 -33.41
C ARG A 90 -6.17 4.29 -34.13
N PHE A 91 -7.09 3.69 -33.39
CA PHE A 91 -8.07 2.77 -33.96
C PHE A 91 -9.51 3.14 -33.69
N LEU A 92 -9.77 4.20 -32.90
CA LEU A 92 -11.11 4.71 -32.67
C LEU A 92 -11.27 6.10 -33.29
N PRO A 93 -12.51 6.49 -33.67
CA PRO A 93 -12.78 7.81 -34.21
C PRO A 93 -12.37 8.94 -33.26
N PRO A 94 -11.70 10.01 -33.73
CA PRO A 94 -11.15 11.04 -32.84
C PRO A 94 -12.20 11.94 -32.21
N ARG A 95 -13.48 11.89 -32.66
CA ARG A 95 -14.59 12.71 -32.14
C ARG A 95 -15.91 11.94 -32.19
N GLY A 96 -16.73 12.13 -31.15
CA GLY A 96 -18.11 11.65 -31.11
C GLY A 96 -18.29 10.20 -30.66
N ASP A 97 -17.24 9.47 -30.46
CA ASP A 97 -17.31 8.10 -29.92
C ASP A 97 -17.07 8.10 -28.42
N ARG A 98 -18.10 7.77 -27.64
CA ARG A 98 -18.03 7.65 -26.18
C ARG A 98 -17.16 6.48 -25.73
N THR A 99 -16.90 5.50 -26.60
CA THR A 99 -16.05 4.34 -26.31
C THR A 99 -14.63 4.77 -25.94
N VAL A 100 -14.10 5.81 -26.58
CA VAL A 100 -12.78 6.38 -26.23
C VAL A 100 -12.72 6.81 -24.77
N ASP A 101 -13.73 7.54 -24.31
CA ASP A 101 -13.79 8.03 -22.94
C ASP A 101 -14.03 6.86 -21.96
N GLN A 102 -14.90 5.92 -22.30
CA GLN A 102 -15.21 4.74 -21.48
C GLN A 102 -13.98 3.85 -21.29
N MET A 103 -13.32 3.42 -22.36
CA MET A 103 -12.10 2.60 -22.31
C MET A 103 -10.99 3.29 -21.51
N THR A 104 -10.74 4.57 -21.80
CA THR A 104 -9.68 5.34 -21.12
C THR A 104 -10.00 5.51 -19.64
N GLN A 105 -11.27 5.76 -19.29
CA GLN A 105 -11.71 5.90 -17.91
C GLN A 105 -11.64 4.56 -17.17
N ALA A 106 -12.05 3.44 -17.78
CA ALA A 106 -11.95 2.11 -17.19
C ALA A 106 -10.49 1.75 -16.88
N ALA A 107 -9.58 1.92 -17.84
CA ALA A 107 -8.16 1.68 -17.66
C ALA A 107 -7.55 2.58 -16.56
N ARG A 108 -7.88 3.88 -16.55
CA ARG A 108 -7.44 4.83 -15.53
C ARG A 108 -7.96 4.47 -14.15
N SER A 109 -9.25 4.11 -14.06
CA SER A 109 -9.90 3.74 -12.81
C SER A 109 -9.28 2.49 -12.20
N CYS A 110 -9.00 1.46 -12.99
CA CYS A 110 -8.29 0.27 -12.54
C CYS A 110 -6.96 0.65 -11.85
N LYS A 111 -6.10 1.40 -12.53
CA LYS A 111 -4.80 1.85 -12.01
C LYS A 111 -4.94 2.67 -10.72
N GLN A 112 -5.87 3.62 -10.70
CA GLN A 112 -6.09 4.50 -9.56
C GLN A 112 -6.57 3.73 -8.31
N ASN A 113 -7.54 2.84 -8.47
CA ASN A 113 -8.06 2.06 -7.37
C ASN A 113 -7.01 1.12 -6.75
N ILE A 114 -6.06 0.59 -7.53
CA ILE A 114 -4.92 -0.17 -6.99
C ILE A 114 -4.04 0.73 -6.13
N ALA A 115 -3.73 1.94 -6.58
CA ALA A 115 -2.92 2.89 -5.83
C ALA A 115 -3.60 3.34 -4.52
N GLU A 116 -4.88 3.69 -4.59
CA GLU A 116 -5.68 4.11 -3.45
C GLU A 116 -5.88 2.98 -2.44
N GLY A 117 -6.15 1.75 -2.92
CA GLY A 117 -6.23 0.56 -2.07
C GLY A 117 -4.93 0.32 -1.30
N SER A 118 -3.79 0.41 -1.98
CA SER A 118 -2.48 0.31 -1.33
C SER A 118 -2.23 1.43 -0.32
N ALA A 119 -2.67 2.66 -0.59
CA ALA A 119 -2.57 3.75 0.37
C ALA A 119 -3.48 3.54 1.58
N ALA A 120 -4.69 3.00 1.40
CA ALA A 120 -5.64 2.73 2.46
C ALA A 120 -5.25 1.53 3.34
N SER A 121 -4.36 0.64 2.88
CA SER A 121 -4.02 -0.64 3.53
C SER A 121 -3.56 -0.53 4.98
N GLY A 122 -2.90 0.57 5.34
CA GLY A 122 -2.42 0.85 6.70
C GLY A 122 -3.54 1.19 7.69
N THR A 123 -4.63 1.80 7.21
CA THR A 123 -5.70 2.34 8.04
C THR A 123 -7.02 1.59 7.94
N SER A 124 -7.32 0.97 6.78
CA SER A 124 -8.57 0.24 6.55
C SER A 124 -8.38 -0.93 5.59
N LYS A 125 -8.30 -2.13 6.13
CA LYS A 125 -8.27 -3.36 5.33
C LYS A 125 -9.56 -3.56 4.52
N GLU A 126 -10.68 -3.16 5.05
CA GLU A 126 -11.96 -3.20 4.33
C GLU A 126 -11.94 -2.31 3.08
N THR A 127 -11.42 -1.09 3.20
CA THR A 127 -11.28 -0.17 2.08
C THR A 127 -10.28 -0.69 1.04
N GLU A 128 -9.16 -1.26 1.48
CA GLU A 128 -8.19 -1.91 0.60
C GLU A 128 -8.84 -2.99 -0.27
N ILE A 129 -9.57 -3.92 0.35
CA ILE A 129 -10.28 -5.01 -0.35
C ILE A 129 -11.33 -4.45 -1.32
N LYS A 130 -12.15 -3.48 -0.88
CA LYS A 130 -13.17 -2.84 -1.72
C LYS A 130 -12.56 -2.18 -2.95
N LEU A 131 -11.50 -1.39 -2.79
CA LEU A 131 -10.85 -0.70 -3.91
C LEU A 131 -10.15 -1.67 -4.86
N THR A 132 -9.53 -2.74 -4.36
CA THR A 132 -8.97 -3.80 -5.20
C THR A 132 -10.08 -4.50 -6.01
N ASN A 133 -11.26 -4.72 -5.42
CA ASN A 133 -12.40 -5.29 -6.14
C ASN A 133 -12.98 -4.33 -7.19
N VAL A 134 -13.02 -3.02 -6.92
CA VAL A 134 -13.42 -2.01 -7.91
C VAL A 134 -12.41 -1.98 -9.06
N ALA A 135 -11.11 -2.04 -8.78
CA ALA A 135 -10.08 -2.14 -9.82
C ALA A 135 -10.29 -3.37 -10.73
N ARG A 136 -10.69 -4.50 -10.14
CA ARG A 136 -11.02 -5.72 -10.90
C ARG A 136 -12.24 -5.51 -11.79
N ALA A 137 -13.32 -4.93 -11.25
CA ALA A 137 -14.56 -4.71 -12.00
C ALA A 137 -14.35 -3.74 -13.18
N THR A 138 -13.62 -2.64 -12.98
CA THR A 138 -13.30 -1.71 -14.08
C THR A 138 -12.38 -2.32 -15.15
N LEU A 139 -11.56 -3.31 -14.76
CA LEU A 139 -10.76 -4.07 -15.72
C LEU A 139 -11.61 -5.05 -16.52
N ASP A 140 -12.66 -5.64 -15.92
CA ASP A 140 -13.61 -6.50 -16.61
C ASP A 140 -14.40 -5.69 -17.65
N GLU A 141 -14.82 -4.45 -17.34
CA GLU A 141 -15.42 -3.53 -18.30
C GLU A 141 -14.50 -3.27 -19.51
N LEU A 142 -13.23 -2.99 -19.26
CA LEU A 142 -12.25 -2.75 -20.33
C LEU A 142 -12.01 -4.00 -21.20
N ILE A 143 -12.06 -5.19 -20.63
CA ILE A 143 -11.97 -6.45 -21.38
C ILE A 143 -13.12 -6.57 -22.36
N GLU A 144 -14.36 -6.29 -21.93
CA GLU A 144 -15.54 -6.33 -22.79
C GLU A 144 -15.43 -5.29 -23.92
N ASP A 145 -14.97 -4.07 -23.64
CA ASP A 145 -14.75 -3.05 -24.66
C ASP A 145 -13.77 -3.51 -25.76
N TYR A 146 -12.66 -4.17 -25.40
CA TYR A 146 -11.73 -4.73 -26.38
C TYR A 146 -12.33 -5.90 -27.17
N LEU A 147 -13.11 -6.77 -26.51
CA LEU A 147 -13.81 -7.89 -27.19
C LEU A 147 -14.84 -7.36 -28.18
N ASP A 148 -15.58 -6.34 -27.81
CA ASP A 148 -16.57 -5.71 -28.68
C ASP A 148 -15.91 -5.00 -29.89
N TRP A 149 -14.77 -4.37 -29.66
CA TRP A 149 -13.97 -3.82 -30.75
C TRP A 149 -13.52 -4.91 -31.74
N LEU A 150 -13.01 -6.05 -31.25
CA LEU A 150 -12.62 -7.17 -32.11
C LEU A 150 -13.84 -7.69 -32.92
N LYS A 151 -14.98 -7.91 -32.27
CA LYS A 151 -16.21 -8.37 -32.93
C LYS A 151 -16.66 -7.41 -34.04
N THR A 152 -16.69 -6.12 -33.76
CA THR A 152 -17.15 -5.07 -34.72
C THR A 152 -16.20 -4.93 -35.90
N HIS A 153 -14.93 -5.30 -35.76
CA HIS A 153 -13.92 -5.28 -36.82
C HIS A 153 -13.69 -6.66 -37.48
N SER A 154 -14.58 -7.65 -37.21
CA SER A 154 -14.45 -9.01 -37.73
C SER A 154 -13.09 -9.67 -37.43
N ALA A 155 -12.48 -9.25 -36.33
CA ALA A 155 -11.23 -9.78 -35.81
C ALA A 155 -11.50 -10.82 -34.71
N ILE A 156 -10.55 -11.73 -34.47
CA ILE A 156 -10.73 -12.85 -33.57
C ILE A 156 -9.85 -12.67 -32.32
N GLU A 157 -10.43 -12.92 -31.14
CA GLU A 157 -9.65 -13.09 -29.93
C GLU A 157 -8.72 -14.31 -30.05
N TRP A 158 -7.45 -14.15 -29.68
CA TRP A 158 -6.52 -15.26 -29.66
C TRP A 158 -6.90 -16.30 -28.61
N PRO A 159 -7.11 -17.56 -28.97
CA PRO A 159 -7.35 -18.64 -28.03
C PRO A 159 -6.27 -18.75 -26.96
N MET A 160 -6.57 -19.42 -25.85
CA MET A 160 -5.65 -19.54 -24.72
C MET A 160 -4.34 -20.27 -25.06
N ASP A 161 -4.39 -21.17 -26.02
CA ASP A 161 -3.29 -22.00 -26.55
C ASP A 161 -2.63 -21.40 -27.79
N ASP A 162 -3.10 -20.27 -28.30
CA ASP A 162 -2.49 -19.55 -29.43
C ASP A 162 -1.03 -19.17 -29.10
N ARG A 163 -0.11 -19.49 -29.99
CA ARG A 163 1.32 -19.17 -29.85
C ARG A 163 1.57 -17.67 -29.66
N ARG A 164 0.77 -16.81 -30.29
CA ARG A 164 0.85 -15.36 -30.16
C ARG A 164 0.47 -14.91 -28.74
N ARG A 165 -0.60 -15.50 -28.17
CA ARG A 165 -1.03 -15.23 -26.80
C ARG A 165 -0.01 -15.73 -25.78
N ILE A 166 0.61 -16.91 -26.03
CA ILE A 166 1.68 -17.42 -25.17
C ILE A 166 2.89 -16.50 -25.23
N ALA A 167 3.35 -16.11 -26.43
CA ALA A 167 4.46 -15.17 -26.60
C ALA A 167 4.17 -13.80 -25.93
N ALA A 168 2.94 -13.28 -26.02
CA ALA A 168 2.54 -12.05 -25.35
C ALA A 168 2.61 -12.16 -23.82
N ARG A 169 2.25 -13.32 -23.25
CA ARG A 169 2.39 -13.57 -21.81
C ARG A 169 3.85 -13.61 -21.36
N ASP A 170 4.71 -14.20 -22.15
CA ASP A 170 6.14 -14.27 -21.83
C ASP A 170 6.79 -12.89 -22.00
N TYR A 171 6.47 -12.19 -23.08
CA TYR A 171 6.89 -10.80 -23.27
C TYR A 171 6.50 -9.89 -22.09
N ALA A 172 5.29 -10.07 -21.56
CA ALA A 172 4.81 -9.32 -20.40
C ALA A 172 5.53 -9.63 -19.09
N LYS A 173 6.27 -10.72 -18.99
CA LYS A 173 7.14 -11.04 -17.85
C LYS A 173 8.49 -10.33 -17.97
N GLU A 174 9.01 -10.29 -19.21
CA GLU A 174 10.33 -9.70 -19.52
C GLU A 174 10.27 -8.16 -19.55
N HIS A 175 9.12 -7.60 -19.93
CA HIS A 175 8.89 -6.16 -20.07
C HIS A 175 7.81 -5.68 -19.08
N PRO A 176 8.17 -5.46 -17.83
CA PRO A 176 7.20 -5.09 -16.79
C PRO A 176 6.84 -3.61 -16.79
N ASP A 177 7.45 -2.78 -17.64
CA ASP A 177 7.28 -1.33 -17.72
C ASP A 177 6.83 -0.88 -19.12
N TRP A 178 6.28 0.33 -19.21
CA TRP A 178 5.72 0.90 -20.43
C TRP A 178 6.72 0.98 -21.60
N GLU A 179 7.95 1.32 -21.31
CA GLU A 179 9.00 1.54 -22.33
C GLU A 179 9.19 0.32 -23.25
N GLY A 180 9.03 -0.88 -22.69
CA GLY A 180 9.08 -2.12 -23.50
C GLY A 180 7.90 -2.29 -24.45
N TRP A 181 6.75 -1.67 -24.16
CA TRP A 181 5.51 -1.87 -24.92
C TRP A 181 5.24 -0.81 -25.96
N GLN A 182 5.76 0.40 -25.78
CA GLN A 182 5.44 1.55 -26.62
C GLN A 182 5.65 1.26 -28.12
N ALA A 183 6.85 0.87 -28.50
CA ALA A 183 7.17 0.60 -29.91
C ALA A 183 6.33 -0.55 -30.49
N LEU A 184 6.06 -1.59 -29.69
CA LEU A 184 5.23 -2.72 -30.09
C LEU A 184 3.78 -2.29 -30.38
N LEU A 185 3.20 -1.49 -29.50
CA LEU A 185 1.80 -1.04 -29.62
C LEU A 185 1.62 0.05 -30.69
N GLU A 186 2.66 0.85 -30.99
CA GLU A 186 2.63 1.87 -32.02
C GLU A 186 2.76 1.32 -33.45
N THR A 187 3.37 0.15 -33.63
CA THR A 187 3.68 -0.38 -34.95
C THR A 187 2.74 -1.48 -35.44
N ARG A 188 2.07 -2.20 -34.53
CA ARG A 188 1.25 -3.36 -34.88
C ARG A 188 -0.14 -3.00 -35.35
N PRO A 189 -0.80 -3.87 -36.14
CA PRO A 189 -2.21 -3.73 -36.53
C PRO A 189 -3.15 -3.75 -35.33
N GLY A 190 -4.36 -3.15 -35.49
CA GLY A 190 -5.35 -3.03 -34.44
C GLY A 190 -5.75 -4.35 -33.79
N GLU A 191 -6.01 -5.41 -34.58
CA GLU A 191 -6.28 -6.76 -34.07
C GLU A 191 -5.17 -7.26 -33.15
N THR A 192 -3.91 -7.10 -33.55
CA THR A 192 -2.78 -7.52 -32.73
C THR A 192 -2.68 -6.73 -31.44
N VAL A 193 -2.84 -5.40 -31.52
CA VAL A 193 -2.79 -4.54 -30.33
C VAL A 193 -3.94 -4.86 -29.37
N ALA A 194 -5.17 -5.03 -29.87
CA ALA A 194 -6.32 -5.41 -29.03
C ALA A 194 -6.06 -6.74 -28.30
N ASN A 195 -5.55 -7.75 -28.99
CA ASN A 195 -5.23 -9.06 -28.42
C ASN A 195 -4.06 -9.01 -27.41
N LEU A 196 -3.06 -8.16 -27.64
CA LEU A 196 -1.97 -7.92 -26.68
C LEU A 196 -2.54 -7.28 -25.39
N MET A 197 -3.40 -6.27 -25.53
CA MET A 197 -4.04 -5.59 -24.42
C MET A 197 -4.96 -6.55 -23.64
N LEU A 198 -5.79 -7.35 -24.33
CA LEU A 198 -6.59 -8.41 -23.71
C LEU A 198 -5.74 -9.39 -22.91
N THR A 199 -4.61 -9.82 -23.46
CA THR A 199 -3.67 -10.73 -22.75
C THR A 199 -3.18 -10.10 -21.45
N LEU A 200 -2.80 -8.81 -21.46
CA LEU A 200 -2.39 -8.06 -20.27
C LEU A 200 -3.55 -7.89 -19.27
N CYS A 201 -4.75 -7.57 -19.75
CA CYS A 201 -5.93 -7.40 -18.92
C CYS A 201 -6.27 -8.71 -18.20
N HIS A 202 -6.30 -9.85 -18.89
CA HIS A 202 -6.54 -11.15 -18.27
C HIS A 202 -5.47 -11.53 -17.23
N GLN A 203 -4.19 -11.26 -17.50
CA GLN A 203 -3.13 -11.48 -16.51
C GLN A 203 -3.32 -10.61 -15.27
N THR A 204 -3.63 -9.34 -15.48
CA THR A 204 -3.81 -8.37 -14.38
C THR A 204 -5.05 -8.71 -13.56
N ARG A 205 -6.13 -9.12 -14.21
CA ARG A 205 -7.34 -9.60 -13.56
C ARG A 205 -7.07 -10.80 -12.66
N TYR A 206 -6.36 -11.81 -13.17
CA TYR A 206 -5.94 -12.96 -12.37
C TYR A 206 -5.09 -12.55 -11.16
N MET A 207 -4.19 -11.59 -11.33
CA MET A 207 -3.39 -11.07 -10.22
C MET A 207 -4.23 -10.34 -9.18
N LEU A 208 -5.25 -9.57 -9.60
CA LEU A 208 -6.20 -8.92 -8.69
C LEU A 208 -7.03 -9.93 -7.91
N ASP A 209 -7.51 -11.01 -8.56
CA ASP A 209 -8.22 -12.10 -7.86
C ASP A 209 -7.35 -12.73 -6.77
N LYS A 210 -6.08 -13.01 -7.06
CA LYS A 210 -5.12 -13.53 -6.08
C LYS A 210 -4.83 -12.53 -4.95
N MET A 211 -4.71 -11.25 -5.30
CA MET A 211 -4.48 -10.18 -4.32
C MET A 211 -5.66 -10.06 -3.35
N ILE A 212 -6.90 -10.08 -3.85
CA ILE A 212 -8.12 -10.06 -3.03
C ILE A 212 -8.14 -11.26 -2.07
N ALA A 213 -7.86 -12.46 -2.57
CA ALA A 213 -7.86 -13.67 -1.74
C ALA A 213 -6.83 -13.59 -0.59
N VAL A 214 -5.64 -13.03 -0.85
CA VAL A 214 -4.61 -12.79 0.19
C VAL A 214 -5.08 -11.74 1.18
N GLN A 215 -5.62 -10.61 0.71
CA GLN A 215 -6.15 -9.54 1.57
C GLN A 215 -7.28 -10.02 2.49
N GLU A 216 -8.18 -10.87 1.98
CA GLU A 216 -9.24 -11.49 2.78
C GLU A 216 -8.70 -12.47 3.83
N ALA A 217 -7.71 -13.28 3.46
CA ALA A 217 -7.07 -14.20 4.39
C ALA A 217 -6.35 -13.44 5.52
N ASP A 218 -5.64 -12.37 5.18
CA ASP A 218 -4.96 -11.50 6.15
C ASP A 218 -5.97 -10.79 7.06
N PHE A 219 -7.08 -10.30 6.50
CA PHE A 219 -8.14 -9.68 7.30
C PHE A 219 -8.76 -10.67 8.30
N LYS A 220 -9.05 -11.90 7.86
CA LYS A 220 -9.58 -12.95 8.74
C LYS A 220 -8.61 -13.34 9.85
N LYS A 221 -7.31 -13.35 9.56
CA LYS A 221 -6.28 -13.77 10.50
C LYS A 221 -5.88 -12.67 11.49
N TYR A 222 -5.73 -11.45 11.03
CA TYR A 222 -5.14 -10.35 11.81
C TYR A 222 -6.13 -9.25 12.18
N GLY A 223 -7.34 -9.31 11.64
CA GLY A 223 -8.35 -8.27 11.82
C GLY A 223 -8.00 -6.94 11.16
N GLY A 224 -8.80 -5.93 11.47
CA GLY A 224 -8.62 -4.57 10.98
C GLY A 224 -7.88 -3.66 11.96
N VAL A 225 -7.88 -2.36 11.67
CA VAL A 225 -7.29 -1.32 12.51
C VAL A 225 -8.03 -1.18 13.84
N ARG A 226 -9.35 -1.38 13.86
CA ARG A 226 -10.18 -1.26 15.07
C ARG A 226 -9.77 -2.27 16.14
N GLU A 227 -9.53 -3.51 15.74
CA GLU A 227 -9.08 -4.58 16.64
C GLU A 227 -7.69 -4.28 17.18
N ARG A 228 -6.76 -3.79 16.34
CA ARG A 228 -5.41 -3.38 16.77
C ARG A 228 -5.46 -2.19 17.74
N MET A 229 -6.30 -1.19 17.44
CA MET A 229 -6.51 -0.05 18.35
C MET A 229 -7.08 -0.48 19.69
N HIS A 230 -8.07 -1.39 19.68
CA HIS A 230 -8.66 -1.94 20.90
C HIS A 230 -7.61 -2.70 21.72
N ALA A 231 -6.85 -3.58 21.07
CA ALA A 231 -5.78 -4.34 21.73
C ALA A 231 -4.69 -3.42 22.33
N ALA A 232 -4.25 -2.40 21.57
CA ALA A 232 -3.26 -1.43 22.04
C ALA A 232 -3.78 -0.61 23.25
N ARG A 233 -5.05 -0.17 23.22
CA ARG A 233 -5.66 0.56 24.34
C ARG A 233 -5.85 -0.31 25.58
N THR A 234 -6.21 -1.58 25.38
CA THR A 234 -6.36 -2.54 26.50
C THR A 234 -5.01 -2.83 27.15
N ALA A 235 -3.96 -3.02 26.34
CA ALA A 235 -2.60 -3.21 26.83
C ALA A 235 -2.12 -1.97 27.63
N ALA A 236 -2.28 -0.76 27.07
CA ALA A 236 -1.89 0.48 27.76
C ALA A 236 -2.65 0.69 29.08
N ARG A 237 -3.97 0.42 29.11
CA ARG A 237 -4.76 0.50 30.35
C ARG A 237 -4.33 -0.52 31.38
N GLY A 238 -3.98 -1.74 30.96
CA GLY A 238 -3.46 -2.76 31.85
C GLY A 238 -2.15 -2.32 32.52
N GLU A 239 -1.21 -1.74 31.76
CA GLU A 239 0.04 -1.22 32.29
C GLU A 239 -0.16 -0.03 33.24
N GLU A 240 -1.06 0.90 32.93
CA GLU A 240 -1.38 2.01 33.80
C GLU A 240 -2.07 1.55 35.11
N TRP A 241 -2.97 0.57 35.00
CA TRP A 241 -3.65 0.00 36.16
C TRP A 241 -2.67 -0.72 37.06
N ASP A 242 -1.80 -1.56 36.51
CA ASP A 242 -0.76 -2.24 37.28
C ASP A 242 0.14 -1.24 38.01
N LYS A 243 0.65 -0.22 37.32
CA LYS A 243 1.46 0.85 37.91
C LYS A 243 0.70 1.63 39.00
N GLY A 244 -0.57 1.96 38.75
CA GLY A 244 -1.40 2.71 39.70
C GLY A 244 -1.75 1.91 40.94
N ILE A 245 -2.03 0.64 40.87
CA ILE A 245 -2.29 -0.23 42.02
C ILE A 245 -1.01 -0.41 42.85
N TYR A 246 0.12 -0.66 42.21
CA TYR A 246 1.40 -0.83 42.90
C TYR A 246 1.81 0.42 43.68
N SER A 247 1.67 1.60 43.07
CA SER A 247 2.03 2.83 43.75
C SER A 247 1.10 3.16 44.95
N ARG A 248 -0.18 2.77 44.85
CA ARG A 248 -1.16 3.01 45.95
C ARG A 248 -1.04 2.03 47.11
N LEU A 249 -0.75 0.76 46.81
CA LEU A 249 -0.69 -0.30 47.84
C LEU A 249 0.64 -0.36 48.60
N PHE A 250 1.73 0.08 47.97
CA PHE A 250 3.07 -0.31 48.46
C PHE A 250 4.11 0.83 48.52
N GLY A 251 3.77 2.03 48.12
CA GLY A 251 4.70 3.18 48.11
C GLY A 251 5.91 3.02 47.20
N ALA A 252 6.65 4.07 46.95
CA ALA A 252 7.69 4.11 45.91
C ALA A 252 8.96 3.30 46.21
N GLN A 253 9.14 2.82 47.44
CA GLN A 253 10.41 2.16 47.87
C GLN A 253 10.48 0.64 47.64
N ASP A 254 9.33 -0.04 47.43
CA ASP A 254 9.28 -1.49 47.26
C ASP A 254 8.81 -1.99 45.87
N ALA A 255 8.74 -1.11 44.88
CA ALA A 255 8.17 -1.41 43.57
C ALA A 255 8.82 -2.61 42.86
N ALA A 256 10.12 -2.87 43.10
CA ALA A 256 10.83 -3.99 42.47
C ALA A 256 10.46 -5.35 43.10
N THR A 257 10.33 -5.40 44.40
CA THR A 257 9.96 -6.61 45.15
C THR A 257 8.53 -7.03 44.83
N LEU A 258 7.68 -6.08 44.68
CA LEU A 258 6.27 -6.28 44.38
C LEU A 258 5.99 -6.63 42.93
N ALA A 259 6.77 -6.08 42.01
CA ALA A 259 6.76 -6.56 40.60
C ALA A 259 7.15 -8.04 40.51
N ALA A 260 8.09 -8.49 41.33
CA ALA A 260 8.46 -9.89 41.39
C ALA A 260 7.35 -10.78 41.97
N MET A 261 6.69 -10.33 43.06
CA MET A 261 5.54 -11.04 43.65
C MET A 261 4.34 -11.10 42.70
N ALA A 262 4.02 -10.00 41.97
CA ALA A 262 2.95 -10.01 41.01
C ALA A 262 3.23 -10.90 39.81
N ALA A 263 4.46 -10.95 39.33
CA ALA A 263 4.87 -11.89 38.28
C ALA A 263 4.74 -13.34 38.75
N GLU A 264 4.95 -13.60 40.02
CA GLU A 264 4.76 -14.95 40.61
C GLU A 264 3.27 -15.29 40.77
N ILE A 265 2.46 -14.36 41.23
CA ILE A 265 0.99 -14.51 41.31
C ILE A 265 0.40 -14.74 39.94
N LYS A 266 0.79 -13.95 38.94
CA LYS A 266 0.36 -14.12 37.54
C LYS A 266 0.71 -15.50 37.02
N ARG A 267 1.92 -16.00 37.26
CA ARG A 267 2.35 -17.36 36.89
C ARG A 267 1.54 -18.46 37.59
N LYS A 268 1.13 -18.23 38.84
CA LYS A 268 0.26 -19.17 39.58
C LYS A 268 -1.17 -19.16 39.02
N VAL A 269 -1.72 -17.98 38.67
CA VAL A 269 -3.04 -17.83 38.07
C VAL A 269 -3.04 -18.47 36.67
N ASP A 270 -2.05 -18.19 35.84
CA ASP A 270 -1.95 -18.76 34.49
C ASP A 270 -1.88 -20.27 34.50
N ARG A 271 -1.12 -20.84 35.44
CA ARG A 271 -1.08 -22.31 35.69
C ARG A 271 -2.43 -22.85 36.11
N MET A 272 -3.15 -22.13 36.97
CA MET A 272 -4.46 -22.54 37.46
C MET A 272 -5.50 -22.48 36.31
N VAL A 273 -5.53 -21.40 35.52
CA VAL A 273 -6.37 -21.24 34.34
C VAL A 273 -6.06 -22.34 33.31
N TRP A 274 -4.78 -22.62 33.06
CA TRP A 274 -4.37 -23.70 32.17
C TRP A 274 -4.85 -25.06 32.64
N SER A 275 -4.74 -25.33 33.94
CA SER A 275 -5.22 -26.59 34.54
C SER A 275 -6.74 -26.76 34.47
N ILE A 276 -7.48 -25.66 34.58
CA ILE A 276 -8.95 -25.63 34.44
C ILE A 276 -9.36 -25.84 32.97
N LYS A 277 -8.69 -25.15 32.04
CA LYS A 277 -8.94 -25.33 30.59
C LYS A 277 -8.68 -26.79 30.18
N ARG A 278 -7.57 -27.36 30.59
CA ARG A 278 -7.24 -28.77 30.32
C ARG A 278 -8.26 -29.75 30.85
N ARG A 279 -8.80 -29.50 32.07
CA ARG A 279 -9.86 -30.36 32.68
C ARG A 279 -11.20 -30.23 31.98
N LYS A 280 -11.51 -29.06 31.40
CA LYS A 280 -12.77 -28.80 30.71
C LYS A 280 -12.71 -29.04 29.18
N GLY A 281 -11.58 -29.51 28.64
CA GLY A 281 -11.42 -29.76 27.19
C GLY A 281 -11.47 -28.50 26.33
N TRP A 282 -11.21 -27.31 26.91
CA TRP A 282 -11.15 -26.06 26.18
C TRP A 282 -9.71 -25.86 25.65
N GLN A 283 -9.60 -25.85 24.32
CA GLN A 283 -8.34 -25.47 23.62
C GLN A 283 -8.16 -23.97 23.59
#